data_000dbdd0fc6d348e78d66f0b70c9c055
#
_entry.id   000dbdd0fc6d348e78d66f0b70c9c055
#
_cell.length_a   1.000
_cell.length_b   1.000
_cell.length_c   1.000
_cell.angle_alpha   90.00
_cell.angle_beta   90.00
_cell.angle_gamma   90.00
#
_symmetry.space_group_name_H-M   'P 1'
#
loop_
_entity.id
_entity.type
_entity.pdbx_description
1 polymer ?
#
loop_
_entity_poly.entity_id
_entity_poly.type
_entity_poly.pdbx_seq_one_letter_code
_entity_poly.pdbx_strand_id
1 'polypeptide(L)'
;LNLLKYIIDYPAEENIALVPVNTEMITPAALTGLSETLYELQLLQSQKQLAEQQKTIVSNGYIPSLSLTGSWMFSAYTDKAYHWFHSGPSNHWYRSYGVGLSLRIPIFDGLDKRYKMRKATIDIENIKLAQENTRKNLQTQYLNATNDLMNSQRNFKKQKDNYLLAEDVYTVTMDRYREG
;
A
#
# COMPACT_ATOMS: atom_id res chain seq x y z
N LEU A 1 1.56 19.62 25.22
CA LEU A 1 3.02 19.49 25.04
C LEU A 1 3.49 18.04 25.24
N ASN A 2 2.97 17.31 26.25
CA ASN A 2 3.36 15.93 26.55
C ASN A 2 3.01 14.95 25.41
N LEU A 3 1.87 15.16 24.74
CA LEU A 3 1.48 14.35 23.57
C LEU A 3 2.44 14.55 22.38
N LEU A 4 2.90 15.81 22.17
CA LEU A 4 3.87 16.12 21.13
C LEU A 4 5.21 15.43 21.41
N LYS A 5 5.70 15.50 22.67
CA LYS A 5 6.92 14.82 23.09
C LYS A 5 6.84 13.31 22.85
N TYR A 6 5.70 12.70 23.14
CA TYR A 6 5.45 11.29 22.89
C TYR A 6 5.51 10.94 21.39
N ILE A 7 4.91 11.77 20.53
CA ILE A 7 4.86 11.51 19.06
C ILE A 7 6.25 11.61 18.43
N ILE A 8 7.11 12.55 18.91
CA ILE A 8 8.46 12.76 18.36
C ILE A 8 9.55 11.98 19.11
N ASP A 9 9.13 11.07 20.03
CA ASP A 9 10.04 10.27 20.88
C ASP A 9 11.06 11.13 21.66
N TYR A 10 10.59 12.27 22.19
CA TYR A 10 11.42 13.22 22.92
C TYR A 10 11.30 13.00 24.45
N PRO A 11 12.42 13.08 25.22
CA PRO A 11 12.38 12.87 26.67
C PRO A 11 11.35 13.76 27.38
N ALA A 12 10.51 13.18 28.23
CA ALA A 12 9.41 13.89 28.89
C ALA A 12 9.89 15.01 29.84
N GLU A 13 11.10 14.86 30.37
CA GLU A 13 11.68 15.75 31.38
C GLU A 13 12.36 17.01 30.79
N GLU A 14 12.71 17.01 29.51
CA GLU A 14 13.34 18.15 28.86
C GLU A 14 12.33 19.19 28.40
N ASN A 15 12.64 20.48 28.55
CA ASN A 15 11.77 21.57 28.12
C ASN A 15 11.89 21.79 26.60
N ILE A 16 10.78 21.70 25.88
CA ILE A 16 10.72 22.11 24.47
C ILE A 16 10.23 23.54 24.39
N ALA A 17 11.05 24.44 23.82
CA ALA A 17 10.64 25.79 23.45
C ALA A 17 9.99 25.72 22.04
N LEU A 18 8.70 26.01 21.96
CA LEU A 18 8.01 26.13 20.69
C LEU A 18 8.32 27.51 20.09
N VAL A 19 8.94 27.53 18.92
CA VAL A 19 9.12 28.78 18.16
C VAL A 19 7.75 29.16 17.56
N PRO A 20 7.24 30.39 17.79
CA PRO A 20 5.98 30.79 17.18
C PRO A 20 6.12 30.80 15.67
N VAL A 21 5.31 29.95 15.01
CA VAL A 21 5.23 29.94 13.55
C VAL A 21 4.40 31.13 13.09
N ASN A 22 4.92 31.89 12.14
CA ASN A 22 4.15 32.97 11.51
C ASN A 22 3.02 32.32 10.66
N THR A 23 1.81 32.30 11.22
CA THR A 23 0.64 31.67 10.60
C THR A 23 0.01 32.51 9.48
N GLU A 24 0.53 33.71 9.21
CA GLU A 24 0.00 34.59 8.18
C GLU A 24 0.32 34.08 6.75
N MET A 25 1.25 33.15 6.61
CA MET A 25 1.73 32.64 5.31
C MET A 25 1.29 31.22 4.96
N ILE A 26 0.41 30.58 5.74
CA ILE A 26 -0.05 29.23 5.39
C ILE A 26 -1.17 29.35 4.36
N THR A 27 -0.79 29.40 3.09
CA THR A 27 -1.74 29.25 1.97
C THR A 27 -1.96 27.76 1.76
N PRO A 28 -3.21 27.27 1.71
CA PRO A 28 -3.46 25.87 1.35
C PRO A 28 -2.81 25.57 -0.01
N ALA A 29 -1.96 24.55 -0.04
CA ALA A 29 -1.35 24.14 -1.30
C ALA A 29 -2.45 23.77 -2.30
N ALA A 30 -2.34 24.29 -3.51
CA ALA A 30 -3.30 23.96 -4.55
C ALA A 30 -3.31 22.45 -4.81
N LEU A 31 -4.50 21.88 -5.02
CA LEU A 31 -4.76 20.45 -5.25
C LEU A 31 -4.07 19.84 -6.49
N THR A 32 -3.27 20.60 -7.23
CA THR A 32 -2.71 20.20 -8.53
C THR A 32 -1.77 18.99 -8.50
N GLY A 33 -1.48 18.40 -7.32
CA GLY A 33 -0.57 17.27 -7.22
C GLY A 33 -1.11 16.04 -6.47
N LEU A 34 -2.37 16.01 -6.06
CA LEU A 34 -2.89 14.97 -5.16
C LEU A 34 -3.20 13.64 -5.82
N SER A 35 -3.22 13.54 -7.16
CA SER A 35 -3.94 12.41 -7.74
C SER A 35 -3.15 11.11 -7.86
N GLU A 36 -1.83 11.13 -7.95
CA GLU A 36 -1.11 9.88 -8.28
C GLU A 36 0.01 9.49 -7.32
N THR A 37 0.42 10.38 -6.43
CA THR A 37 1.52 10.13 -5.48
C THR A 37 1.08 9.54 -4.13
N LEU A 38 -0.22 9.47 -3.87
CA LEU A 38 -0.73 8.88 -2.64
C LEU A 38 -0.60 7.36 -2.66
N TYR A 39 0.01 6.80 -1.61
CA TYR A 39 0.27 5.36 -1.49
C TYR A 39 -0.99 4.50 -1.72
N GLU A 40 -2.15 4.96 -1.29
CA GLU A 40 -3.43 4.26 -1.47
C GLU A 40 -3.81 4.11 -2.94
N LEU A 41 -3.61 5.16 -3.75
CA LEU A 41 -3.86 5.10 -5.19
C LEU A 41 -2.81 4.28 -5.92
N GLN A 42 -1.54 4.35 -5.49
CA GLN A 42 -0.47 3.51 -6.03
C GLN A 42 -0.70 2.03 -5.74
N LEU A 43 -1.18 1.70 -4.54
CA LEU A 43 -1.55 0.34 -4.18
C LEU A 43 -2.65 -0.19 -5.09
N LEU A 44 -3.74 0.58 -5.28
CA LEU A 44 -4.84 0.20 -6.17
C LEU A 44 -4.38 0.10 -7.64
N GLN A 45 -3.46 0.95 -8.07
CA GLN A 45 -2.84 0.86 -9.40
C GLN A 45 -2.05 -0.43 -9.58
N SER A 46 -1.28 -0.82 -8.57
CA SER A 46 -0.53 -2.08 -8.56
C SER A 46 -1.46 -3.30 -8.58
N GLN A 47 -2.55 -3.25 -7.81
CA GLN A 47 -3.60 -4.29 -7.81
C GLN A 47 -4.28 -4.40 -9.18
N LYS A 48 -4.54 -3.28 -9.85
CA LYS A 48 -5.08 -3.27 -11.22
C LYS A 48 -4.13 -3.94 -12.19
N GLN A 49 -2.84 -3.60 -12.15
CA GLN A 49 -1.83 -4.23 -13.01
C GLN A 49 -1.75 -5.75 -12.77
N LEU A 50 -1.80 -6.18 -11.49
CA LEU A 50 -1.83 -7.59 -11.15
C LEU A 50 -3.06 -8.30 -11.75
N ALA A 51 -4.24 -7.70 -11.65
CA ALA A 51 -5.47 -8.25 -12.22
C ALA A 51 -5.43 -8.30 -13.77
N GLU A 52 -4.83 -7.31 -14.42
CA GLU A 52 -4.59 -7.31 -15.86
C GLU A 52 -3.64 -8.43 -16.29
N GLN A 53 -2.55 -8.65 -15.54
CA GLN A 53 -1.65 -9.78 -15.76
C GLN A 53 -2.35 -11.12 -15.55
N GLN A 54 -3.18 -11.25 -14.51
CA GLN A 54 -3.97 -12.44 -14.27
C GLN A 54 -4.93 -12.74 -15.43
N LYS A 55 -5.59 -11.70 -15.97
CA LYS A 55 -6.41 -11.85 -17.19
C LYS A 55 -5.59 -12.34 -18.38
N THR A 56 -4.37 -11.83 -18.56
CA THR A 56 -3.46 -12.27 -19.62
C THR A 56 -3.06 -13.74 -19.45
N ILE A 57 -2.79 -14.19 -18.21
CA ILE A 57 -2.50 -15.60 -17.91
C ILE A 57 -3.68 -16.51 -18.33
N VAL A 58 -4.90 -16.10 -17.99
CA VAL A 58 -6.11 -16.83 -18.40
C VAL A 58 -6.24 -16.88 -19.92
N SER A 59 -5.97 -15.76 -20.60
CA SER A 59 -5.98 -15.65 -22.06
C SER A 59 -4.93 -16.58 -22.70
N ASN A 60 -3.72 -16.60 -22.14
CA ASN A 60 -2.65 -17.46 -22.62
C ASN A 60 -2.96 -18.96 -22.48
N GLY A 61 -3.91 -19.31 -21.61
CA GLY A 61 -4.41 -20.68 -21.47
C GLY A 61 -5.09 -21.24 -22.73
N TYR A 62 -5.39 -20.43 -23.75
CA TYR A 62 -5.85 -20.89 -25.08
C TYR A 62 -4.69 -21.30 -26.00
N ILE A 63 -3.47 -20.92 -25.69
CA ILE A 63 -2.29 -21.22 -26.50
C ILE A 63 -1.80 -22.63 -26.19
N PRO A 64 -1.39 -23.43 -27.20
CA PRO A 64 -0.74 -24.70 -26.96
C PRO A 64 0.51 -24.55 -26.10
N SER A 65 0.69 -25.45 -25.13
CA SER A 65 1.88 -25.49 -24.30
C SER A 65 2.81 -26.63 -24.70
N LEU A 66 4.09 -26.31 -24.86
CA LEU A 66 5.15 -27.28 -25.15
C LEU A 66 6.04 -27.36 -23.91
N SER A 67 6.25 -28.56 -23.39
CA SER A 67 7.14 -28.80 -22.26
C SER A 67 8.20 -29.84 -22.57
N LEU A 68 9.44 -29.55 -22.20
CA LEU A 68 10.57 -30.47 -22.23
C LEU A 68 10.85 -30.90 -20.79
N THR A 69 10.87 -32.20 -20.55
CA THR A 69 11.17 -32.79 -19.25
C THR A 69 12.43 -33.66 -19.34
N GLY A 70 13.31 -33.51 -18.36
CA GLY A 70 14.47 -34.35 -18.18
C GLY A 70 14.43 -34.99 -16.81
N SER A 71 14.69 -36.28 -16.72
CA SER A 71 14.79 -36.99 -15.46
C SER A 71 16.10 -37.76 -15.39
N TRP A 72 16.73 -37.74 -14.23
CA TRP A 72 17.88 -38.54 -13.91
C TRP A 72 17.67 -39.17 -12.54
N MET A 73 17.68 -40.49 -12.49
CA MET A 73 17.38 -41.27 -11.30
C MET A 73 18.42 -42.33 -11.05
N PHE A 74 18.81 -42.47 -9.79
CA PHE A 74 19.58 -43.60 -9.29
C PHE A 74 18.66 -44.54 -8.53
N SER A 75 18.63 -45.78 -8.90
CA SER A 75 17.86 -46.82 -8.22
C SER A 75 18.78 -47.94 -7.77
N ALA A 76 18.62 -48.39 -6.55
CA ALA A 76 19.34 -49.53 -6.01
C ALA A 76 18.34 -50.65 -5.74
N TYR A 77 18.71 -51.86 -6.16
CA TYR A 77 18.05 -53.09 -5.79
C TYR A 77 18.93 -53.90 -4.88
N THR A 78 18.38 -54.37 -3.77
CA THR A 78 19.07 -55.20 -2.80
C THR A 78 18.16 -56.36 -2.40
N ASP A 79 18.72 -57.57 -2.31
CA ASP A 79 18.02 -58.76 -1.89
C ASP A 79 17.89 -58.86 -0.36
N LYS A 80 18.61 -58.00 0.39
CA LYS A 80 18.65 -58.05 1.86
C LYS A 80 18.33 -56.69 2.46
N ALA A 81 17.32 -56.65 3.33
CA ALA A 81 17.05 -55.47 4.15
C ALA A 81 18.32 -55.06 4.94
N TYR A 82 18.59 -53.78 5.02
CA TYR A 82 19.74 -53.19 5.73
C TYR A 82 21.12 -53.17 5.01
N HIS A 83 21.25 -53.62 3.77
CA HIS A 83 22.51 -53.64 3.00
C HIS A 83 22.63 -52.57 1.92
N TRP A 84 21.93 -51.45 2.04
CA TRP A 84 21.79 -50.38 1.02
C TRP A 84 23.13 -49.77 0.60
N PHE A 85 24.12 -49.72 1.51
CA PHE A 85 25.41 -49.04 1.28
C PHE A 85 26.61 -50.01 1.19
N HIS A 86 26.36 -51.30 1.20
CA HIS A 86 27.43 -52.31 1.06
C HIS A 86 27.65 -52.65 -0.42
N SER A 87 28.91 -52.54 -0.85
CA SER A 87 29.28 -52.99 -2.17
C SER A 87 29.41 -54.50 -2.16
N GLY A 88 28.48 -55.23 -2.79
CA GLY A 88 28.48 -56.67 -2.87
C GLY A 88 27.62 -57.16 -4.02
N PRO A 89 27.71 -58.45 -4.35
CA PRO A 89 26.99 -59.03 -5.50
C PRO A 89 25.46 -58.95 -5.38
N SER A 90 24.96 -58.63 -4.19
CA SER A 90 23.52 -58.49 -3.92
C SER A 90 22.97 -57.06 -4.13
N ASN A 91 23.82 -56.08 -4.40
CA ASN A 91 23.40 -54.72 -4.60
C ASN A 91 23.70 -54.26 -6.01
N HIS A 92 22.66 -53.93 -6.74
CA HIS A 92 22.73 -53.45 -8.11
C HIS A 92 22.26 -52.00 -8.16
N TRP A 93 23.13 -51.09 -8.56
CA TRP A 93 22.82 -49.67 -8.76
C TRP A 93 22.59 -49.41 -10.25
N TYR A 94 21.44 -48.84 -10.57
CA TYR A 94 21.08 -48.46 -11.93
C TYR A 94 20.97 -46.96 -12.03
N ARG A 95 21.52 -46.43 -13.10
CA ARG A 95 21.27 -45.06 -13.53
C ARG A 95 20.25 -45.11 -14.62
N SER A 96 19.19 -44.38 -14.45
CA SER A 96 18.21 -44.18 -15.52
C SER A 96 18.13 -42.70 -15.86
N TYR A 97 18.03 -42.40 -17.11
CA TYR A 97 17.81 -41.06 -17.61
C TYR A 97 16.67 -41.12 -18.63
N GLY A 98 15.85 -40.08 -18.62
CA GLY A 98 14.73 -39.94 -19.55
C GLY A 98 14.64 -38.51 -20.03
N VAL A 99 14.35 -38.33 -21.31
CA VAL A 99 14.00 -37.06 -21.90
C VAL A 99 12.62 -37.20 -22.53
N GLY A 100 11.71 -36.30 -22.17
CA GLY A 100 10.34 -36.29 -22.70
C GLY A 100 9.98 -34.95 -23.29
N LEU A 101 9.30 -34.94 -24.41
CA LEU A 101 8.70 -33.76 -25.02
C LEU A 101 7.18 -33.96 -24.98
N SER A 102 6.45 -33.01 -24.39
CA SER A 102 5.01 -33.05 -24.25
C SER A 102 4.39 -31.79 -24.87
N LEU A 103 3.47 -31.96 -25.79
CA LEU A 103 2.67 -30.91 -26.39
C LEU A 103 1.22 -31.05 -25.91
N ARG A 104 0.69 -30.02 -25.26
CA ARG A 104 -0.69 -29.95 -24.79
C ARG A 104 -1.45 -28.89 -25.58
N ILE A 105 -2.46 -29.31 -26.34
CA ILE A 105 -3.34 -28.45 -27.13
C ILE A 105 -4.72 -28.46 -26.48
N PRO A 106 -5.19 -27.34 -25.88
CA PRO A 106 -6.54 -27.28 -25.30
C PRO A 106 -7.57 -27.10 -26.42
N ILE A 107 -8.31 -28.19 -26.77
CA ILE A 107 -9.33 -28.15 -27.81
C ILE A 107 -10.68 -27.71 -27.23
N PHE A 108 -11.07 -28.23 -26.09
CA PHE A 108 -12.33 -27.91 -25.43
C PHE A 108 -12.17 -28.01 -23.91
N ASP A 109 -12.66 -27.02 -23.17
CA ASP A 109 -12.54 -26.92 -21.71
C ASP A 109 -13.90 -26.67 -21.02
N GLY A 110 -15.03 -26.95 -21.70
CA GLY A 110 -16.35 -26.70 -21.14
C GLY A 110 -16.68 -25.23 -20.89
N LEU A 111 -16.03 -24.30 -21.61
CA LEU A 111 -16.15 -22.82 -21.44
C LEU A 111 -15.53 -22.28 -20.14
N ASP A 112 -14.81 -23.06 -19.36
CA ASP A 112 -14.18 -22.65 -18.11
C ASP A 112 -13.29 -21.39 -18.30
N LYS A 113 -12.45 -21.37 -19.34
CA LYS A 113 -11.60 -20.21 -19.64
C LYS A 113 -12.41 -18.95 -19.99
N ARG A 114 -13.54 -19.12 -20.68
CA ARG A 114 -14.43 -18.00 -21.02
C ARG A 114 -15.01 -17.36 -19.75
N TYR A 115 -15.48 -18.19 -18.80
CA TYR A 115 -16.00 -17.69 -17.53
C TYR A 115 -14.90 -17.07 -16.67
N LYS A 116 -13.72 -17.67 -16.62
CA LYS A 116 -12.55 -17.11 -15.93
C LYS A 116 -12.13 -15.76 -16.53
N MET A 117 -12.15 -15.62 -17.86
CA MET A 117 -11.86 -14.36 -18.54
C MET A 117 -12.88 -13.28 -18.20
N ARG A 118 -14.17 -13.63 -18.18
CA ARG A 118 -15.24 -12.72 -17.79
C ARG A 118 -15.10 -12.29 -16.33
N LYS A 119 -14.83 -13.22 -15.43
CA LYS A 119 -14.55 -12.94 -14.03
C LYS A 119 -13.38 -11.98 -13.87
N ALA A 120 -12.24 -12.24 -14.51
CA ALA A 120 -11.07 -11.36 -14.45
C ALA A 120 -11.38 -9.96 -15.00
N THR A 121 -12.27 -9.84 -16.00
CA THR A 121 -12.70 -8.53 -16.50
C THR A 121 -13.51 -7.76 -15.47
N ILE A 122 -14.44 -8.43 -14.77
CA ILE A 122 -15.23 -7.84 -13.69
C ILE A 122 -14.33 -7.44 -12.51
N ASP A 123 -13.35 -8.26 -12.17
CA ASP A 123 -12.40 -7.94 -11.09
C ASP A 123 -11.61 -6.66 -11.40
N ILE A 124 -11.16 -6.47 -12.66
CA ILE A 124 -10.51 -5.23 -13.10
C ILE A 124 -11.47 -4.03 -13.00
N GLU A 125 -12.72 -4.20 -13.37
CA GLU A 125 -13.74 -3.14 -13.28
C GLU A 125 -14.02 -2.75 -11.83
N ASN A 126 -14.12 -3.71 -10.92
CA ASN A 126 -14.26 -3.46 -9.49
C ASN A 126 -13.08 -2.66 -8.92
N ILE A 127 -11.85 -2.99 -9.33
CA ILE A 127 -10.66 -2.24 -8.90
C ILE A 127 -10.70 -0.80 -9.44
N LYS A 128 -11.15 -0.59 -10.68
CA LYS A 128 -11.31 0.77 -11.23
C LYS A 128 -12.34 1.60 -10.45
N LEU A 129 -13.47 1.00 -10.08
CA LEU A 129 -14.48 1.65 -9.25
C LEU A 129 -13.93 1.97 -7.86
N ALA A 130 -13.15 1.06 -7.27
CA ALA A 130 -12.47 1.29 -6.00
C ALA A 130 -11.48 2.48 -6.10
N GLN A 131 -10.71 2.57 -7.18
CA GLN A 131 -9.81 3.71 -7.43
C GLN A 131 -10.58 5.03 -7.50
N GLU A 132 -11.70 5.06 -8.22
CA GLU A 132 -12.52 6.27 -8.34
C GLU A 132 -13.12 6.69 -6.98
N ASN A 133 -13.64 5.74 -6.22
CA ASN A 133 -14.19 6.00 -4.90
C ASN A 133 -13.11 6.49 -3.91
N THR A 134 -11.93 5.87 -3.92
CA THR A 134 -10.80 6.32 -3.09
C THR A 134 -10.37 7.74 -3.47
N ARG A 135 -10.30 8.05 -4.76
CA ARG A 135 -9.97 9.42 -5.24
C ARG A 135 -11.00 10.44 -4.73
N LYS A 136 -12.29 10.16 -4.83
CA LYS A 136 -13.35 11.05 -4.33
C LYS A 136 -13.28 11.24 -2.83
N ASN A 137 -13.01 10.16 -2.08
CA ASN A 137 -12.86 10.21 -0.63
C ASN A 137 -11.66 11.09 -0.23
N LEU A 138 -10.49 10.88 -0.84
CA LEU A 138 -9.30 11.67 -0.59
C LEU A 138 -9.51 13.15 -0.93
N GLN A 139 -10.22 13.44 -2.01
CA GLN A 139 -10.59 14.82 -2.35
C GLN A 139 -11.49 15.46 -1.28
N THR A 140 -12.47 14.72 -0.77
CA THR A 140 -13.34 15.19 0.31
C THR A 140 -12.56 15.42 1.60
N GLN A 141 -11.67 14.50 1.98
CA GLN A 141 -10.81 14.66 3.15
C GLN A 141 -9.91 15.89 3.04
N TYR A 142 -9.33 16.12 1.87
CA TYR A 142 -8.52 17.32 1.62
C TYR A 142 -9.33 18.60 1.77
N LEU A 143 -10.53 18.68 1.19
CA LEU A 143 -11.42 19.84 1.30
C LEU A 143 -11.80 20.09 2.77
N ASN A 144 -12.12 19.04 3.52
CA ASN A 144 -12.44 19.16 4.94
C ASN A 144 -11.24 19.67 5.73
N ALA A 145 -10.05 19.09 5.53
CA ALA A 145 -8.82 19.53 6.19
C ALA A 145 -8.46 20.98 5.85
N THR A 146 -8.69 21.40 4.60
CA THR A 146 -8.48 22.81 4.18
C THR A 146 -9.45 23.76 4.89
N ASN A 147 -10.72 23.39 4.99
CA ASN A 147 -11.71 24.17 5.72
C ASN A 147 -11.38 24.27 7.21
N ASP A 148 -10.96 23.17 7.83
CA ASP A 148 -10.55 23.12 9.23
C ASP A 148 -9.32 24.01 9.47
N LEU A 149 -8.36 24.00 8.56
CA LEU A 149 -7.20 24.88 8.62
C LEU A 149 -7.63 26.36 8.55
N MET A 150 -8.47 26.73 7.60
CA MET A 150 -8.97 28.10 7.45
C MET A 150 -9.74 28.55 8.70
N ASN A 151 -10.58 27.69 9.26
CA ASN A 151 -11.33 28.00 10.48
C ASN A 151 -10.39 28.16 11.69
N SER A 152 -9.40 27.30 11.80
CA SER A 152 -8.38 27.41 12.86
C SER A 152 -7.56 28.70 12.76
N GLN A 153 -7.18 29.10 11.54
CA GLN A 153 -6.50 30.38 11.31
C GLN A 153 -7.38 31.59 11.69
N ARG A 154 -8.66 31.57 11.31
CA ARG A 154 -9.61 32.65 11.69
C ARG A 154 -9.80 32.71 13.20
N ASN A 155 -9.93 31.56 13.86
CA ASN A 155 -10.06 31.49 15.31
C ASN A 155 -8.80 31.99 16.02
N PHE A 156 -7.62 31.61 15.54
CA PHE A 156 -6.35 32.09 16.05
C PHE A 156 -6.25 33.62 15.95
N LYS A 157 -6.59 34.19 14.77
CA LYS A 157 -6.58 35.63 14.58
C LYS A 157 -7.52 36.33 15.57
N LYS A 158 -8.76 35.86 15.70
CA LYS A 158 -9.71 36.43 16.68
C LYS A 158 -9.20 36.34 18.11
N GLN A 159 -8.59 35.24 18.51
CA GLN A 159 -8.03 35.06 19.84
C GLN A 159 -6.86 36.05 20.08
N LYS A 160 -5.99 36.24 19.08
CA LYS A 160 -4.90 37.21 19.12
C LYS A 160 -5.44 38.63 19.28
N ASP A 161 -6.46 39.02 18.48
CA ASP A 161 -7.08 40.34 18.55
C ASP A 161 -7.75 40.56 19.92
N ASN A 162 -8.45 39.55 20.45
CA ASN A 162 -9.04 39.60 21.79
C ASN A 162 -7.97 39.73 22.91
N TYR A 163 -6.85 39.04 22.77
CA TYR A 163 -5.74 39.16 23.71
C TYR A 163 -5.16 40.60 23.74
N LEU A 164 -4.89 41.17 22.56
CA LEU A 164 -4.39 42.55 22.45
C LEU A 164 -5.38 43.55 23.03
N LEU A 165 -6.68 43.37 22.77
CA LEU A 165 -7.71 44.21 23.35
C LEU A 165 -7.75 44.10 24.88
N ALA A 166 -7.63 42.90 25.42
CA ALA A 166 -7.61 42.68 26.87
C ALA A 166 -6.39 43.29 27.53
N GLU A 167 -5.21 43.26 26.87
CA GLU A 167 -3.98 43.91 27.33
C GLU A 167 -4.14 45.43 27.34
N ASP A 168 -4.75 46.00 26.32
CA ASP A 168 -5.02 47.43 26.22
C ASP A 168 -6.00 47.89 27.33
N VAL A 169 -7.09 47.17 27.52
CA VAL A 169 -8.05 47.43 28.62
C VAL A 169 -7.38 47.31 30.00
N TYR A 170 -6.51 46.32 30.19
CA TYR A 170 -5.77 46.16 31.43
C TYR A 170 -4.87 47.36 31.68
N THR A 171 -4.12 47.79 30.67
CA THR A 171 -3.19 48.92 30.77
C THR A 171 -3.95 50.20 31.12
N VAL A 172 -5.02 50.50 30.39
CA VAL A 172 -5.85 51.70 30.65
C VAL A 172 -6.48 51.67 32.06
N THR A 173 -6.92 50.50 32.50
CA THR A 173 -7.52 50.33 33.83
C THR A 173 -6.47 50.55 34.95
N MET A 174 -5.27 50.02 34.76
CA MET A 174 -4.16 50.21 35.70
C MET A 174 -3.70 51.65 35.80
N ASP A 175 -3.66 52.35 34.66
CA ASP A 175 -3.29 53.79 34.66
C ASP A 175 -4.36 54.62 35.40
N ARG A 176 -5.65 54.37 35.14
CA ARG A 176 -6.73 55.04 35.91
C ARG A 176 -6.69 54.75 37.41
N TYR A 177 -6.33 53.50 37.78
CA TYR A 177 -6.19 53.15 39.19
C TYR A 177 -4.99 53.85 39.87
N ARG A 178 -3.95 54.14 39.13
CA ARG A 178 -2.79 54.87 39.64
C ARG A 178 -3.00 56.38 39.77
N GLU A 179 -3.90 56.92 38.97
CA GLU A 179 -4.21 58.35 38.97
C GLU A 179 -5.28 58.75 40.03
N GLY A 180 -5.90 57.78 40.71
CA GLY A 180 -6.94 57.99 41.76
C GLY A 180 -8.33 57.84 41.26
#